data_ea8383df8aea4c4ee2f5d67e1cba5c6c
#
_entry.id   ea8383df8aea4c4ee2f5d67e1cba5c6c
#
_cell.length_a   1.000
_cell.length_b   1.000
_cell.length_c   1.000
_cell.angle_alpha   90.00
_cell.angle_beta   90.00
_cell.angle_gamma   90.00
#
_symmetry.space_group_name_H-M   'P 1'
#
loop_
_entity.id
_entity.type
_entity.pdbx_description
1 polymer ?
#
loop_
_entity_poly.entity_id
_entity_poly.type
_entity_poly.pdbx_seq_one_letter_code
_entity_poly.pdbx_strand_id
1 'polypeptide(L)'
;NVYGTADAVKCYDSFTQVTYNKTTGVFTGYIYARGASAEGIGSLKAGLRSYQVENGKMTEVGSPVLVSAFGNTGTFGTYSYAAQISQPYAMVVDKTGAGNNIALGLTQYAIDEVNPNISNIVDMGNNQVAMVVNYSNRDSAAVAICDYSLNIKKMIYDDRIGTSVGAMRSVRYTQSGADDNGNIYVFSGSSATDSKVGALRIKKGETEFDKNYQFNIFAASDGYRFRKAFHISGSKFLLEFYLDKNKYGNMDASGKMAVVDMDAKTLTWVTGLPDASTVSFGWGDGYADAYYLPVAAPTSMSGGSGSGSGGSWNHGAKSVTRAESTYSVTPTIYKIDATTGVASPFMTFGNGDLLKAITILKQ
;
A
#
# COMPACT_ATOMS: atom_id res chain seq x y z
N ASN A 1 -8.02 17.68 21.63
CA ASN A 1 -6.82 16.96 21.18
C ASN A 1 -6.68 15.71 22.03
N VAL A 2 -7.13 14.58 21.46
CA VAL A 2 -7.28 13.33 22.23
C VAL A 2 -6.17 12.40 21.77
N TYR A 3 -4.97 12.53 22.37
CA TYR A 3 -3.87 11.63 22.09
C TYR A 3 -3.62 10.78 23.32
N GLY A 4 -3.77 9.45 23.18
CA GLY A 4 -3.47 8.50 24.21
C GLY A 4 -4.37 8.58 25.45
N THR A 5 -5.64 8.92 25.26
CA THR A 5 -6.64 8.94 26.33
C THR A 5 -7.33 7.58 26.48
N ALA A 6 -8.18 7.47 27.50
CA ALA A 6 -8.93 6.26 27.84
C ALA A 6 -9.84 5.72 26.71
N ASP A 7 -10.06 6.50 25.65
CA ASP A 7 -10.87 6.11 24.48
C ASP A 7 -10.08 5.38 23.40
N ALA A 8 -8.76 5.21 23.57
CA ALA A 8 -7.95 4.42 22.65
C ALA A 8 -8.33 2.93 22.76
N VAL A 9 -8.70 2.33 21.63
CA VAL A 9 -8.97 0.90 21.59
C VAL A 9 -7.65 0.14 21.72
N LYS A 10 -7.54 -0.69 22.74
CA LYS A 10 -6.38 -1.56 22.92
C LYS A 10 -6.45 -2.67 21.89
N CYS A 11 -5.59 -2.62 20.88
CA CYS A 11 -5.36 -3.73 19.97
C CYS A 11 -4.33 -4.66 20.60
N TYR A 12 -4.65 -5.94 20.70
CA TYR A 12 -3.76 -6.94 21.29
C TYR A 12 -2.50 -7.20 20.46
N ASP A 13 -2.58 -6.92 19.14
CA ASP A 13 -1.46 -7.05 18.22
C ASP A 13 -1.24 -5.77 17.42
N SER A 14 -0.01 -5.57 16.97
CA SER A 14 0.27 -4.46 16.06
C SER A 14 -0.22 -4.81 14.65
N PHE A 15 -1.10 -4.01 14.09
CA PHE A 15 -1.47 -4.11 12.69
C PHE A 15 -0.26 -3.89 11.80
N THR A 16 -0.12 -4.74 10.78
CA THR A 16 0.92 -4.58 9.76
C THR A 16 0.49 -3.65 8.64
N GLN A 17 -0.81 -3.58 8.40
CA GLN A 17 -1.46 -2.70 7.44
C GLN A 17 -2.80 -2.26 8.02
N VAL A 18 -3.30 -1.14 7.53
CA VAL A 18 -4.61 -0.59 7.90
C VAL A 18 -5.29 -0.04 6.66
N THR A 19 -6.60 -0.11 6.63
CA THR A 19 -7.42 0.55 5.61
C THR A 19 -8.61 1.21 6.27
N TYR A 20 -9.08 2.28 5.67
CA TYR A 20 -10.32 2.95 6.07
C TYR A 20 -11.24 3.06 4.87
N ASN A 21 -12.41 2.46 4.97
CA ASN A 21 -13.42 2.58 3.93
C ASN A 21 -14.22 3.85 4.15
N LYS A 22 -13.95 4.87 3.32
CA LYS A 22 -14.58 6.19 3.42
C LYS A 22 -16.10 6.18 3.18
N THR A 23 -16.61 5.14 2.49
CA THR A 23 -18.06 4.97 2.22
C THR A 23 -18.80 4.44 3.42
N THR A 24 -18.20 3.54 4.19
CA THR A 24 -18.87 2.85 5.31
C THR A 24 -18.43 3.35 6.68
N GLY A 25 -17.33 4.10 6.77
CA GLY A 25 -16.74 4.50 8.04
C GLY A 25 -16.02 3.35 8.77
N VAL A 26 -15.79 2.21 8.09
CA VAL A 26 -15.14 1.05 8.68
C VAL A 26 -13.64 1.13 8.53
N PHE A 27 -12.94 1.05 9.64
CA PHE A 27 -11.51 0.84 9.73
C PHE A 27 -11.23 -0.66 9.82
N THR A 28 -10.32 -1.18 9.00
CA THR A 28 -9.88 -2.57 9.04
C THR A 28 -8.38 -2.63 9.31
N GLY A 29 -8.01 -3.32 10.38
CA GLY A 29 -6.63 -3.64 10.73
C GLY A 29 -6.27 -5.05 10.28
N TYR A 30 -5.09 -5.20 9.68
CA TYR A 30 -4.59 -6.46 9.13
C TYR A 30 -3.41 -6.93 9.95
N ILE A 31 -3.49 -8.16 10.47
CA ILE A 31 -2.48 -8.77 11.31
C ILE A 31 -1.82 -9.88 10.51
N TYR A 32 -0.52 -9.75 10.32
CA TYR A 32 0.30 -10.79 9.74
C TYR A 32 1.18 -11.38 10.83
N ALA A 33 0.62 -12.34 11.57
CA ALA A 33 1.35 -13.01 12.63
C ALA A 33 2.24 -14.10 12.04
N ARG A 34 3.51 -14.07 12.41
CA ARG A 34 4.47 -15.15 12.14
C ARG A 34 4.90 -15.75 13.47
N GLY A 35 4.55 -17.03 13.68
CA GLY A 35 4.97 -17.78 14.88
C GLY A 35 3.91 -17.85 15.97
N ALA A 36 4.26 -18.53 17.07
CA ALA A 36 3.37 -18.92 18.16
C ALA A 36 2.98 -17.79 19.13
N SER A 37 3.29 -16.54 18.84
CA SER A 37 3.12 -15.40 19.77
C SER A 37 2.07 -14.39 19.34
N ALA A 38 1.13 -14.76 18.47
CA ALA A 38 -0.02 -13.91 18.16
C ALA A 38 -1.00 -13.96 19.34
N GLU A 39 -0.77 -13.12 20.34
CA GLU A 39 -1.75 -12.91 21.41
C GLU A 39 -2.96 -12.18 20.84
N GLY A 40 -4.16 -12.68 21.11
CA GLY A 40 -5.42 -11.99 20.86
C GLY A 40 -6.28 -12.51 19.71
N ILE A 41 -5.72 -13.23 18.74
CA ILE A 41 -6.50 -13.92 17.70
C ILE A 41 -6.29 -15.44 17.80
N GLY A 42 -5.83 -15.95 18.92
CA GLY A 42 -5.49 -17.36 19.10
C GLY A 42 -4.27 -17.77 18.27
N SER A 43 -4.24 -19.00 17.77
CA SER A 43 -3.12 -19.54 16.97
C SER A 43 -3.09 -19.04 15.52
N LEU A 44 -3.69 -17.90 15.22
CA LEU A 44 -3.83 -17.38 13.86
C LEU A 44 -2.53 -16.80 13.33
N LYS A 45 -2.19 -17.21 12.12
CA LYS A 45 -1.02 -16.73 11.40
C LYS A 45 -1.26 -15.41 10.68
N ALA A 46 -2.50 -15.09 10.37
CA ALA A 46 -2.94 -13.84 9.75
C ALA A 46 -4.44 -13.63 9.95
N GLY A 47 -4.89 -12.39 10.01
CA GLY A 47 -6.30 -12.07 10.20
C GLY A 47 -6.62 -10.59 10.02
N LEU A 48 -7.91 -10.31 9.95
CA LEU A 48 -8.47 -8.98 9.85
C LEU A 48 -9.37 -8.72 11.05
N ARG A 49 -9.33 -7.49 11.57
CA ARG A 49 -10.31 -6.97 12.54
C ARG A 49 -10.90 -5.68 12.01
N SER A 50 -12.20 -5.55 12.10
CA SER A 50 -12.93 -4.38 11.63
C SER A 50 -13.51 -3.58 12.80
N TYR A 51 -13.50 -2.26 12.64
CA TYR A 51 -13.98 -1.32 13.65
C TYR A 51 -14.83 -0.25 12.97
N GLN A 52 -16.00 0.01 13.52
CA GLN A 52 -16.77 1.19 13.15
C GLN A 52 -16.18 2.41 13.85
N VAL A 53 -16.01 3.50 13.11
CA VAL A 53 -15.52 4.77 13.66
C VAL A 53 -16.64 5.79 13.60
N GLU A 54 -17.19 6.14 14.75
CA GLU A 54 -18.27 7.11 14.89
C GLU A 54 -17.96 8.09 16.02
N ASN A 55 -18.11 9.39 15.75
CA ASN A 55 -17.85 10.46 16.72
C ASN A 55 -16.48 10.35 17.43
N GLY A 56 -15.44 9.93 16.67
CA GLY A 56 -14.09 9.74 17.19
C GLY A 56 -13.91 8.50 18.05
N LYS A 57 -14.91 7.65 18.19
CA LYS A 57 -14.83 6.40 18.95
C LYS A 57 -14.80 5.20 18.02
N MET A 58 -13.91 4.25 18.31
CA MET A 58 -13.83 2.97 17.61
C MET A 58 -14.58 1.89 18.36
N THR A 59 -15.41 1.14 17.66
CA THR A 59 -16.12 -0.04 18.20
C THR A 59 -15.86 -1.22 17.27
N GLU A 60 -15.39 -2.35 17.80
CA GLU A 60 -15.18 -3.56 17.00
C GLU A 60 -16.50 -4.06 16.41
N VAL A 61 -16.50 -4.43 15.13
CA VAL A 61 -17.64 -4.97 14.42
C VAL A 61 -17.32 -6.35 13.87
N GLY A 62 -18.28 -7.26 14.05
CA GLY A 62 -18.11 -8.66 13.65
C GLY A 62 -17.10 -9.42 14.52
N SER A 63 -16.62 -10.52 13.98
CA SER A 63 -15.56 -11.35 14.57
C SER A 63 -14.29 -11.26 13.73
N PRO A 64 -13.12 -11.53 14.31
CA PRO A 64 -11.88 -11.60 13.53
C PRO A 64 -11.98 -12.59 12.37
N VAL A 65 -11.59 -12.15 11.18
CA VAL A 65 -11.62 -12.96 9.97
C VAL A 65 -10.23 -13.52 9.70
N LEU A 66 -10.16 -14.84 9.47
CA LEU A 66 -8.93 -15.56 9.25
C LEU A 66 -8.52 -15.54 7.78
N VAL A 67 -7.23 -15.36 7.52
CA VAL A 67 -6.63 -15.52 6.18
C VAL A 67 -5.37 -16.39 6.28
N SER A 68 -5.04 -17.10 5.23
CA SER A 68 -3.82 -17.94 5.23
C SER A 68 -2.55 -17.07 5.15
N ALA A 69 -2.58 -16.08 4.29
CA ALA A 69 -1.55 -15.05 4.09
C ALA A 69 -2.12 -13.99 3.17
N PHE A 70 -1.64 -12.77 3.26
CA PHE A 70 -2.03 -11.70 2.34
C PHE A 70 -0.82 -10.87 1.89
N GLY A 71 -0.89 -10.33 0.68
CA GLY A 71 0.09 -9.43 0.10
C GLY A 71 -0.39 -8.00 0.14
N ASN A 72 -1.45 -7.72 -0.59
CA ASN A 72 -2.04 -6.40 -0.71
C ASN A 72 -3.38 -6.31 0.01
N THR A 73 -3.67 -5.12 0.52
CA THR A 73 -4.92 -4.79 1.21
C THR A 73 -5.43 -3.45 0.72
N GLY A 74 -6.73 -3.24 0.80
CA GLY A 74 -7.36 -2.00 0.36
C GLY A 74 -8.86 -2.02 0.57
N THR A 75 -9.55 -1.09 -0.09
CA THR A 75 -11.01 -0.97 -0.08
C THR A 75 -11.55 -0.76 -1.48
N PHE A 76 -12.77 -1.21 -1.73
CA PHE A 76 -13.57 -0.88 -2.91
C PHE A 76 -15.06 -0.95 -2.56
N GLY A 77 -15.87 -0.06 -3.13
CA GLY A 77 -17.28 0.04 -2.77
C GLY A 77 -17.47 0.13 -1.26
N THR A 78 -18.22 -0.82 -0.70
CA THR A 78 -18.45 -0.94 0.75
C THR A 78 -17.59 -2.00 1.44
N TYR A 79 -16.58 -2.53 0.75
CA TYR A 79 -15.75 -3.66 1.21
C TYR A 79 -14.34 -3.24 1.55
N SER A 80 -13.74 -3.97 2.50
CA SER A 80 -12.30 -4.06 2.70
C SER A 80 -11.80 -5.40 2.17
N TYR A 81 -10.57 -5.49 1.69
CA TYR A 81 -10.05 -6.74 1.15
C TYR A 81 -8.61 -7.03 1.60
N ALA A 82 -8.27 -8.33 1.59
CA ALA A 82 -6.92 -8.85 1.66
C ALA A 82 -6.69 -9.83 0.51
N ALA A 83 -5.87 -9.44 -0.47
CA ALA A 83 -5.47 -10.34 -1.55
C ALA A 83 -4.43 -11.34 -1.06
N GLN A 84 -4.63 -12.63 -1.30
CA GLN A 84 -3.75 -13.66 -0.81
C GLN A 84 -2.48 -13.75 -1.67
N ILE A 85 -1.36 -14.03 -1.02
CA ILE A 85 -0.07 -14.19 -1.70
C ILE A 85 -0.06 -15.51 -2.45
N SER A 86 0.28 -15.44 -3.74
CA SER A 86 0.45 -16.61 -4.61
C SER A 86 -0.75 -17.56 -4.65
N GLN A 87 -1.92 -17.05 -4.34
CA GLN A 87 -3.19 -17.76 -4.39
C GLN A 87 -4.22 -16.94 -5.15
N PRO A 88 -5.05 -17.55 -5.98
CA PRO A 88 -6.08 -16.85 -6.74
C PRO A 88 -7.32 -16.55 -5.89
N TYR A 89 -7.13 -16.05 -4.67
CA TYR A 89 -8.20 -15.72 -3.72
C TYR A 89 -8.01 -14.34 -3.13
N ALA A 90 -9.13 -13.71 -2.80
CA ALA A 90 -9.18 -12.52 -1.96
C ALA A 90 -10.19 -12.73 -0.82
N MET A 91 -9.78 -12.43 0.39
CA MET A 91 -10.71 -12.25 1.50
C MET A 91 -11.33 -10.86 1.37
N VAL A 92 -12.64 -10.81 1.30
CA VAL A 92 -13.42 -9.57 1.24
C VAL A 92 -14.27 -9.48 2.50
N VAL A 93 -14.24 -8.33 3.17
CA VAL A 93 -14.96 -8.09 4.42
C VAL A 93 -15.92 -6.94 4.20
N ASP A 94 -17.17 -7.13 4.55
CA ASP A 94 -18.21 -6.10 4.47
C ASP A 94 -18.23 -5.16 5.68
N LYS A 95 -19.15 -4.19 5.68
CA LYS A 95 -19.32 -3.21 6.77
C LYS A 95 -19.70 -3.80 8.12
N THR A 96 -20.18 -5.05 8.16
CA THR A 96 -20.55 -5.75 9.40
C THR A 96 -19.37 -6.56 9.96
N GLY A 97 -18.22 -6.58 9.28
CA GLY A 97 -17.08 -7.40 9.62
C GLY A 97 -17.20 -8.86 9.15
N ALA A 98 -18.26 -9.19 8.39
CA ALA A 98 -18.40 -10.53 7.82
C ALA A 98 -17.45 -10.73 6.64
N GLY A 99 -16.65 -11.80 6.70
CA GLY A 99 -15.64 -12.13 5.69
C GLY A 99 -16.12 -13.20 4.72
N ASN A 100 -15.79 -13.01 3.44
CA ASN A 100 -16.01 -13.98 2.38
C ASN A 100 -14.72 -14.20 1.58
N ASN A 101 -14.30 -15.45 1.42
CA ASN A 101 -13.14 -15.80 0.63
C ASN A 101 -13.54 -16.05 -0.82
N ILE A 102 -13.18 -15.15 -1.72
CA ILE A 102 -13.59 -15.16 -3.12
C ILE A 102 -12.49 -15.76 -3.99
N ALA A 103 -12.84 -16.82 -4.74
CA ALA A 103 -11.99 -17.34 -5.80
C ALA A 103 -12.00 -16.40 -7.02
N LEU A 104 -10.84 -16.01 -7.51
CA LEU A 104 -10.73 -14.91 -8.48
C LEU A 104 -10.71 -15.36 -9.94
N GLY A 105 -10.75 -16.66 -10.22
CA GLY A 105 -10.75 -17.17 -11.58
C GLY A 105 -9.52 -16.80 -12.42
N LEU A 106 -8.43 -16.37 -11.80
CA LEU A 106 -7.22 -15.90 -12.47
C LEU A 106 -6.49 -16.98 -13.25
N THR A 107 -6.63 -18.25 -12.85
CA THR A 107 -5.93 -19.39 -13.49
C THR A 107 -6.30 -19.59 -14.96
N GLN A 108 -7.51 -19.19 -15.36
CA GLN A 108 -7.94 -19.24 -16.77
C GLN A 108 -7.22 -18.20 -17.67
N TYR A 109 -6.50 -17.26 -17.06
CA TYR A 109 -5.72 -16.23 -17.74
C TYR A 109 -4.21 -16.47 -17.61
N ALA A 110 -3.79 -17.70 -17.32
CA ALA A 110 -2.39 -18.05 -17.33
C ALA A 110 -1.76 -17.80 -18.71
N ILE A 111 -0.52 -17.30 -18.71
CA ILE A 111 0.25 -17.06 -19.92
C ILE A 111 1.53 -17.89 -19.83
N ASP A 112 1.77 -18.77 -20.79
CA ASP A 112 2.90 -19.69 -20.79
C ASP A 112 3.00 -20.44 -19.45
N GLU A 113 1.87 -20.99 -18.97
CA GLU A 113 1.70 -21.73 -17.70
C GLU A 113 1.90 -20.89 -16.43
N VAL A 114 2.13 -19.57 -16.55
CA VAL A 114 2.28 -18.66 -15.40
C VAL A 114 0.95 -18.00 -15.08
N ASN A 115 0.46 -18.27 -13.88
CA ASN A 115 -0.74 -17.59 -13.35
C ASN A 115 -0.43 -16.15 -12.95
N PRO A 116 -1.34 -15.21 -13.20
CA PRO A 116 -1.19 -13.86 -12.69
C PRO A 116 -1.37 -13.80 -11.16
N ASN A 117 -0.57 -12.95 -10.53
CA ASN A 117 -0.70 -12.61 -9.12
C ASN A 117 -1.36 -11.23 -8.96
N ILE A 118 -2.12 -11.04 -7.88
CA ILE A 118 -2.75 -9.74 -7.59
C ILE A 118 -1.70 -8.76 -7.08
N SER A 119 -1.64 -7.58 -7.68
CA SER A 119 -0.86 -6.45 -7.17
C SER A 119 -1.71 -5.58 -6.27
N ASN A 120 -2.85 -5.09 -6.77
CA ASN A 120 -3.84 -4.43 -5.95
C ASN A 120 -5.20 -4.30 -6.66
N ILE A 121 -6.25 -3.91 -5.91
CA ILE A 121 -7.60 -3.71 -6.43
C ILE A 121 -7.95 -2.24 -6.21
N VAL A 122 -8.35 -1.55 -7.29
CA VAL A 122 -8.74 -0.13 -7.29
C VAL A 122 -10.19 -0.01 -7.65
N ASP A 123 -10.95 0.73 -6.86
CA ASP A 123 -12.35 1.03 -7.14
C ASP A 123 -12.49 1.93 -8.37
N MET A 124 -13.28 1.52 -9.33
CA MET A 124 -13.62 2.29 -10.53
C MET A 124 -14.99 2.98 -10.41
N GLY A 125 -15.72 2.72 -9.33
CA GLY A 125 -17.13 3.09 -9.20
C GLY A 125 -18.05 2.22 -10.07
N ASN A 126 -19.35 2.51 -10.05
CA ASN A 126 -20.34 1.83 -10.90
C ASN A 126 -20.30 0.29 -10.84
N ASN A 127 -20.06 -0.26 -9.66
CA ASN A 127 -19.94 -1.71 -9.42
C ASN A 127 -18.77 -2.35 -10.19
N GLN A 128 -17.70 -1.60 -10.45
CA GLN A 128 -16.50 -2.10 -11.13
C GLN A 128 -15.23 -1.83 -10.35
N VAL A 129 -14.26 -2.73 -10.48
CA VAL A 129 -12.90 -2.59 -9.97
C VAL A 129 -11.88 -2.90 -11.05
N ALA A 130 -10.74 -2.21 -10.98
CA ALA A 130 -9.52 -2.56 -11.69
C ALA A 130 -8.65 -3.42 -10.76
N MET A 131 -8.64 -4.72 -10.99
CA MET A 131 -7.72 -5.64 -10.31
C MET A 131 -6.41 -5.66 -11.09
N VAL A 132 -5.42 -4.94 -10.60
CA VAL A 132 -4.10 -4.92 -11.20
C VAL A 132 -3.39 -6.23 -10.89
N VAL A 133 -2.88 -6.88 -11.91
CA VAL A 133 -2.19 -8.17 -11.79
C VAL A 133 -0.81 -8.12 -12.43
N ASN A 134 0.03 -9.07 -12.08
CA ASN A 134 1.37 -9.20 -12.63
C ASN A 134 1.69 -10.66 -12.97
N TYR A 135 2.53 -10.83 -13.97
CA TYR A 135 3.08 -12.11 -14.39
C TYR A 135 4.59 -12.13 -14.15
N SER A 136 5.12 -13.19 -13.57
CA SER A 136 6.55 -13.30 -13.31
C SER A 136 7.40 -13.47 -14.57
N ASN A 137 6.78 -13.88 -15.67
CA ASN A 137 7.42 -14.10 -16.98
C ASN A 137 7.21 -12.93 -17.98
N ARG A 138 6.59 -11.82 -17.55
CA ARG A 138 6.32 -10.64 -18.39
C ARG A 138 6.62 -9.35 -17.68
N ASP A 139 7.23 -8.41 -18.37
CA ASP A 139 7.40 -7.03 -17.93
C ASP A 139 6.46 -6.12 -18.70
N SER A 140 5.17 -6.19 -18.33
CA SER A 140 4.08 -5.39 -18.92
C SER A 140 2.97 -5.17 -17.89
N ALA A 141 2.20 -4.10 -18.07
CA ALA A 141 1.00 -3.87 -17.27
C ALA A 141 -0.10 -4.85 -17.65
N ALA A 142 -0.84 -5.33 -16.64
CA ALA A 142 -2.02 -6.16 -16.83
C ALA A 142 -3.09 -5.81 -15.79
N VAL A 143 -4.33 -5.68 -16.24
CA VAL A 143 -5.48 -5.36 -15.37
C VAL A 143 -6.65 -6.24 -15.73
N ALA A 144 -7.27 -6.85 -14.73
CA ALA A 144 -8.58 -7.48 -14.84
C ALA A 144 -9.66 -6.47 -14.46
N ILE A 145 -10.57 -6.17 -15.37
CA ILE A 145 -11.77 -5.40 -15.07
C ILE A 145 -12.80 -6.37 -14.51
N CYS A 146 -13.22 -6.14 -13.27
CA CYS A 146 -14.13 -7.01 -12.54
C CYS A 146 -15.36 -6.25 -12.04
N ASP A 147 -16.43 -6.98 -11.70
CA ASP A 147 -17.49 -6.43 -10.87
C ASP A 147 -17.09 -6.46 -9.37
N TYR A 148 -17.94 -5.91 -8.48
CA TYR A 148 -17.66 -5.91 -7.02
C TYR A 148 -17.71 -7.31 -6.38
N SER A 149 -18.22 -8.32 -7.10
CA SER A 149 -18.10 -9.73 -6.70
C SER A 149 -16.78 -10.35 -7.17
N LEU A 150 -15.89 -9.53 -7.74
CA LEU A 150 -14.58 -9.89 -8.29
C LEU A 150 -14.66 -10.89 -9.46
N ASN A 151 -15.80 -10.98 -10.15
CA ASN A 151 -15.91 -11.72 -11.39
C ASN A 151 -15.21 -10.96 -12.52
N ILE A 152 -14.24 -11.58 -13.16
CA ILE A 152 -13.49 -10.97 -14.27
C ILE A 152 -14.41 -10.87 -15.50
N LYS A 153 -14.56 -9.65 -16.00
CA LYS A 153 -15.29 -9.36 -17.23
C LYS A 153 -14.36 -9.26 -18.44
N LYS A 154 -13.12 -8.78 -18.19
CA LYS A 154 -12.14 -8.53 -19.24
C LYS A 154 -10.73 -8.44 -18.67
N MET A 155 -9.75 -8.93 -19.43
CA MET A 155 -8.34 -8.65 -19.19
C MET A 155 -7.83 -7.64 -20.22
N ILE A 156 -7.07 -6.67 -19.78
CA ILE A 156 -6.38 -5.70 -20.62
C ILE A 156 -4.89 -5.72 -20.34
N TYR A 157 -4.08 -5.51 -21.37
CA TYR A 157 -2.63 -5.58 -21.34
C TYR A 157 -2.03 -4.37 -22.05
N ASP A 158 -0.87 -3.92 -21.59
CA ASP A 158 -0.13 -2.84 -22.24
C ASP A 158 1.36 -2.97 -21.92
N ASP A 159 2.21 -2.88 -22.93
CA ASP A 159 3.65 -3.05 -22.82
C ASP A 159 4.44 -1.74 -22.77
N ARG A 160 3.75 -0.60 -22.86
CA ARG A 160 4.35 0.73 -22.74
C ARG A 160 4.95 0.99 -21.35
N ILE A 161 4.48 0.30 -20.31
CA ILE A 161 5.13 0.25 -19.00
C ILE A 161 5.40 -1.20 -18.60
N GLY A 162 6.26 -1.39 -17.60
CA GLY A 162 6.55 -2.71 -17.06
C GLY A 162 5.47 -3.20 -16.10
N THR A 163 5.78 -4.29 -15.42
CA THR A 163 4.89 -4.84 -14.40
C THR A 163 4.67 -3.84 -13.25
N SER A 164 3.44 -3.79 -12.72
CA SER A 164 3.11 -2.90 -11.61
C SER A 164 3.47 -3.46 -10.23
N VAL A 165 4.20 -4.55 -10.20
CA VAL A 165 4.85 -5.07 -9.00
C VAL A 165 6.35 -5.05 -9.24
N GLY A 166 7.07 -4.35 -8.39
CA GLY A 166 8.50 -4.46 -8.33
C GLY A 166 8.92 -5.76 -7.63
N ALA A 167 10.13 -5.78 -7.09
CA ALA A 167 10.63 -6.89 -6.31
C ALA A 167 9.66 -7.30 -5.18
N MET A 168 9.75 -8.53 -4.73
CA MET A 168 8.78 -9.31 -3.92
C MET A 168 8.06 -8.61 -2.75
N ARG A 169 8.62 -7.56 -2.15
CA ARG A 169 7.95 -6.80 -1.06
C ARG A 169 7.04 -5.69 -1.56
N SER A 170 7.13 -5.33 -2.82
CA SER A 170 6.28 -4.28 -3.40
C SER A 170 4.82 -4.69 -3.57
N VAL A 171 4.51 -5.97 -3.56
CA VAL A 171 3.10 -6.45 -3.48
C VAL A 171 2.35 -5.91 -2.26
N ARG A 172 3.07 -5.47 -1.23
CA ARG A 172 2.48 -4.85 -0.03
C ARG A 172 2.25 -3.35 -0.18
N TYR A 173 2.75 -2.76 -1.26
CA TYR A 173 2.70 -1.34 -1.47
C TYR A 173 1.77 -1.02 -2.63
N THR A 174 1.03 0.06 -2.48
CA THR A 174 0.15 0.54 -3.52
C THR A 174 0.97 1.03 -4.71
N GLN A 175 0.75 0.42 -5.87
CA GLN A 175 1.33 0.83 -7.15
C GLN A 175 0.25 1.06 -8.21
N SER A 176 -0.93 1.44 -7.77
CA SER A 176 -2.03 1.90 -8.61
C SER A 176 -3.04 2.60 -7.72
N GLY A 177 -3.82 3.50 -8.27
CA GLY A 177 -4.82 4.24 -7.53
C GLY A 177 -5.73 5.05 -8.44
N ALA A 178 -6.86 5.47 -7.90
CA ALA A 178 -7.75 6.42 -8.54
C ALA A 178 -7.38 7.86 -8.16
N ASP A 179 -7.55 8.79 -9.10
CA ASP A 179 -7.58 10.21 -8.80
C ASP A 179 -8.99 10.68 -8.36
N ASP A 180 -9.13 11.93 -7.95
CA ASP A 180 -10.43 12.48 -7.55
C ASP A 180 -11.43 12.60 -8.72
N ASN A 181 -10.95 12.54 -9.95
CA ASN A 181 -11.79 12.52 -11.16
C ASN A 181 -12.27 11.10 -11.49
N GLY A 182 -11.74 10.08 -10.81
CA GLY A 182 -12.05 8.67 -11.03
C GLY A 182 -11.26 8.02 -12.16
N ASN A 183 -10.20 8.66 -12.66
CA ASN A 183 -9.25 7.99 -13.53
C ASN A 183 -8.37 7.04 -12.71
N ILE A 184 -8.08 5.86 -13.26
CA ILE A 184 -7.20 4.90 -12.64
C ILE A 184 -5.80 5.04 -13.22
N TYR A 185 -4.79 5.15 -12.35
CA TYR A 185 -3.39 5.12 -12.75
C TYR A 185 -2.75 3.81 -12.30
N VAL A 186 -2.12 3.14 -13.27
CA VAL A 186 -1.35 1.91 -13.06
C VAL A 186 0.12 2.27 -13.21
N PHE A 187 0.91 2.01 -12.17
CA PHE A 187 2.31 2.39 -12.10
C PHE A 187 3.22 1.17 -12.25
N SER A 188 4.34 1.36 -12.93
CA SER A 188 5.48 0.45 -12.92
C SER A 188 6.69 1.19 -12.39
N GLY A 189 7.11 0.86 -11.17
CA GLY A 189 8.14 1.61 -10.45
C GLY A 189 9.54 1.00 -10.52
N SER A 190 9.66 -0.30 -10.79
CA SER A 190 10.91 -1.04 -10.67
C SER A 190 11.22 -1.95 -11.86
N SER A 191 10.65 -1.65 -13.04
CA SER A 191 11.07 -2.33 -14.27
C SER A 191 12.58 -2.21 -14.51
N ALA A 192 13.20 -3.27 -14.99
CA ALA A 192 14.59 -3.24 -15.40
C ALA A 192 14.79 -2.40 -16.68
N THR A 193 13.74 -2.21 -17.47
CA THR A 193 13.74 -1.40 -18.69
C THR A 193 13.37 0.03 -18.35
N ASP A 194 14.29 0.97 -18.52
CA ASP A 194 14.14 2.38 -18.14
C ASP A 194 12.87 3.04 -18.72
N SER A 195 12.61 2.83 -20.01
CA SER A 195 11.46 3.40 -20.70
C SER A 195 10.11 2.86 -20.18
N LYS A 196 10.12 1.76 -19.43
CA LYS A 196 8.94 1.13 -18.86
C LYS A 196 8.66 1.54 -17.40
N VAL A 197 9.53 2.36 -16.80
CA VAL A 197 9.27 2.92 -15.46
C VAL A 197 8.39 4.17 -15.60
N GLY A 198 7.11 4.01 -15.24
CA GLY A 198 6.15 5.08 -15.47
C GLY A 198 4.73 4.70 -15.09
N ALA A 199 3.78 5.38 -15.71
CA ALA A 199 2.36 5.15 -15.45
C ALA A 199 1.53 5.18 -16.74
N LEU A 200 0.48 4.37 -16.73
CA LEU A 200 -0.62 4.41 -17.69
C LEU A 200 -1.92 4.82 -17.00
N ARG A 201 -2.89 5.25 -17.79
CA ARG A 201 -4.21 5.66 -17.31
C ARG A 201 -5.31 4.81 -17.92
N ILE A 202 -6.32 4.50 -17.11
CA ILE A 202 -7.65 4.10 -17.55
C ILE A 202 -8.57 5.26 -17.19
N LYS A 203 -9.22 5.87 -18.18
CA LYS A 203 -10.14 7.00 -17.94
C LYS A 203 -11.37 6.53 -17.19
N LYS A 204 -11.96 7.44 -16.40
CA LYS A 204 -13.24 7.21 -15.72
C LYS A 204 -14.29 6.68 -16.71
N GLY A 205 -14.90 5.56 -16.35
CA GLY A 205 -15.94 4.91 -17.14
C GLY A 205 -15.43 4.08 -18.32
N GLU A 206 -14.13 4.11 -18.61
CA GLU A 206 -13.49 3.28 -19.63
C GLU A 206 -12.99 1.96 -19.04
N THR A 207 -12.80 0.95 -19.89
CA THR A 207 -12.29 -0.37 -19.52
C THR A 207 -11.07 -0.77 -20.34
N GLU A 208 -10.36 0.22 -20.87
CA GLU A 208 -9.12 0.08 -21.65
C GLU A 208 -8.10 1.09 -21.20
N PHE A 209 -6.82 0.80 -21.40
CA PHE A 209 -5.78 1.80 -21.24
C PHE A 209 -5.94 2.94 -22.25
N ASP A 210 -5.82 4.17 -21.80
CA ASP A 210 -5.79 5.35 -22.66
C ASP A 210 -4.54 5.31 -23.54
N LYS A 211 -4.76 5.11 -24.84
CA LYS A 211 -3.67 5.00 -25.83
C LYS A 211 -2.85 6.27 -25.98
N ASN A 212 -3.43 7.42 -25.61
CA ASN A 212 -2.78 8.73 -25.71
C ASN A 212 -2.10 9.16 -24.41
N TYR A 213 -2.14 8.32 -23.39
CA TYR A 213 -1.54 8.62 -22.09
C TYR A 213 -0.44 7.64 -21.73
N GLN A 214 0.74 8.17 -21.48
CA GLN A 214 1.86 7.53 -20.80
C GLN A 214 2.64 8.63 -20.09
N PHE A 215 3.04 8.40 -18.84
CA PHE A 215 3.95 9.27 -18.13
C PHE A 215 5.26 8.52 -17.87
N ASN A 216 6.34 8.95 -18.50
CA ASN A 216 7.67 8.41 -18.28
C ASN A 216 8.26 9.03 -17.00
N ILE A 217 8.05 8.36 -15.87
CA ILE A 217 8.49 8.83 -14.55
C ILE A 217 10.02 8.66 -14.42
N PHE A 218 10.63 7.68 -15.08
CA PHE A 218 12.08 7.52 -15.08
C PHE A 218 12.78 8.78 -15.60
N ALA A 219 12.35 9.28 -16.74
CA ALA A 219 12.89 10.49 -17.29
C ALA A 219 12.60 11.72 -16.41
N ALA A 220 11.39 11.84 -15.89
CA ALA A 220 11.00 12.97 -15.02
C ALA A 220 11.74 12.97 -13.68
N SER A 221 12.17 11.80 -13.19
CA SER A 221 12.91 11.64 -11.93
C SER A 221 14.42 11.64 -12.10
N ASP A 222 14.93 11.92 -13.28
CA ASP A 222 16.35 11.83 -13.58
C ASP A 222 16.93 10.43 -13.29
N GLY A 223 16.21 9.39 -13.72
CA GLY A 223 16.67 8.00 -13.67
C GLY A 223 16.42 7.26 -12.35
N TYR A 224 15.63 7.82 -11.45
CA TYR A 224 15.23 7.09 -10.24
C TYR A 224 14.05 6.16 -10.49
N ARG A 225 14.08 5.01 -9.83
CA ARG A 225 12.96 4.08 -9.72
C ARG A 225 12.21 4.29 -8.42
N PHE A 226 10.92 3.95 -8.43
CA PHE A 226 10.07 4.16 -7.24
C PHE A 226 9.42 2.84 -6.80
N ARG A 227 8.93 2.86 -5.57
CA ARG A 227 8.46 1.67 -4.88
C ARG A 227 7.01 1.74 -4.47
N LYS A 228 6.52 2.95 -4.15
CA LYS A 228 5.17 3.17 -3.66
C LYS A 228 4.54 4.37 -4.35
N ALA A 229 3.22 4.34 -4.48
CA ALA A 229 2.43 5.44 -4.98
C ALA A 229 1.20 5.63 -4.08
N PHE A 230 0.96 6.86 -3.65
CA PHE A 230 -0.16 7.21 -2.77
C PHE A 230 -0.89 8.41 -3.35
N HIS A 231 -2.21 8.32 -3.48
CA HIS A 231 -3.02 9.46 -3.90
C HIS A 231 -3.00 10.56 -2.83
N ILE A 232 -2.92 11.82 -3.27
CA ILE A 232 -2.98 13.01 -2.41
C ILE A 232 -4.32 13.70 -2.59
N SER A 233 -4.51 14.36 -3.74
CA SER A 233 -5.71 15.09 -4.14
C SER A 233 -5.67 15.39 -5.64
N GLY A 234 -6.83 15.59 -6.27
CA GLY A 234 -6.91 15.82 -7.71
C GLY A 234 -6.21 14.71 -8.48
N SER A 235 -5.30 15.08 -9.40
CA SER A 235 -4.44 14.16 -10.16
C SER A 235 -3.08 13.93 -9.51
N LYS A 236 -2.86 14.35 -8.26
CA LYS A 236 -1.54 14.33 -7.61
C LYS A 236 -1.34 13.09 -6.76
N PHE A 237 -0.16 12.50 -6.89
CA PHE A 237 0.29 11.35 -6.09
C PHE A 237 1.63 11.63 -5.44
N LEU A 238 1.86 11.05 -4.25
CA LEU A 238 3.17 10.96 -3.63
C LEU A 238 3.81 9.65 -4.07
N LEU A 239 5.01 9.71 -4.64
CA LEU A 239 5.82 8.54 -4.95
C LEU A 239 7.00 8.43 -3.99
N GLU A 240 7.28 7.22 -3.51
CA GLU A 240 8.48 6.89 -2.74
C GLU A 240 9.51 6.22 -3.65
N PHE A 241 10.63 6.88 -3.86
CA PHE A 241 11.74 6.43 -4.71
C PHE A 241 12.82 5.71 -3.90
N TYR A 242 13.56 4.85 -4.58
CA TYR A 242 14.80 4.29 -4.05
C TYR A 242 15.85 5.39 -3.87
N LEU A 243 16.75 5.21 -2.90
CA LEU A 243 17.80 6.20 -2.62
C LEU A 243 18.93 6.18 -3.65
N ASP A 244 19.16 5.03 -4.27
CA ASP A 244 20.19 4.81 -5.30
C ASP A 244 19.53 4.43 -6.62
N LYS A 245 19.88 5.10 -7.71
CA LYS A 245 19.33 4.84 -9.06
C LYS A 245 19.59 3.42 -9.55
N ASN A 246 20.66 2.80 -9.09
CA ASN A 246 21.12 1.48 -9.54
C ASN A 246 20.73 0.35 -8.57
N LYS A 247 20.08 0.69 -7.44
CA LYS A 247 19.63 -0.26 -6.41
C LYS A 247 18.14 -0.11 -6.20
N TYR A 248 17.37 -0.99 -6.80
CA TYR A 248 15.91 -0.97 -6.79
C TYR A 248 15.28 -2.34 -6.54
N GLY A 249 16.04 -3.20 -5.87
CA GLY A 249 15.58 -4.50 -5.45
C GLY A 249 14.69 -4.45 -4.21
N ASN A 250 14.22 -5.60 -3.85
CA ASN A 250 13.28 -5.83 -2.77
C ASN A 250 13.74 -5.31 -1.39
N MET A 251 15.05 -5.36 -1.14
CA MET A 251 15.65 -4.99 0.14
C MET A 251 16.39 -3.65 0.09
N ASP A 252 16.43 -3.01 -1.09
CA ASP A 252 17.16 -1.77 -1.25
C ASP A 252 16.45 -0.60 -0.55
N ALA A 253 17.24 0.35 -0.10
CA ALA A 253 16.75 1.48 0.66
C ALA A 253 15.92 2.42 -0.22
N SER A 254 14.79 2.88 0.31
CA SER A 254 13.90 3.86 -0.30
C SER A 254 13.55 4.94 0.72
N GLY A 255 12.91 6.02 0.29
CA GLY A 255 12.50 7.11 1.15
C GLY A 255 12.74 8.50 0.56
N LYS A 256 13.32 8.58 -0.64
CA LYS A 256 13.30 9.82 -1.42
C LYS A 256 11.90 10.00 -1.97
N MET A 257 11.28 11.13 -1.72
CA MET A 257 9.88 11.34 -2.05
C MET A 257 9.69 12.43 -3.11
N ALA A 258 8.69 12.25 -3.98
CA ALA A 258 8.26 13.30 -4.90
C ALA A 258 6.74 13.34 -5.01
N VAL A 259 6.20 14.54 -5.18
CA VAL A 259 4.85 14.75 -5.65
C VAL A 259 4.86 14.70 -7.16
N VAL A 260 3.97 13.90 -7.75
CA VAL A 260 3.76 13.85 -9.19
C VAL A 260 2.35 14.30 -9.54
N ASP A 261 2.23 15.14 -10.53
CA ASP A 261 0.95 15.51 -11.14
C ASP A 261 0.75 14.69 -12.40
N MET A 262 -0.24 13.81 -12.37
CA MET A 262 -0.48 12.85 -13.44
C MET A 262 -1.05 13.49 -14.70
N ASP A 263 -1.82 14.57 -14.58
CA ASP A 263 -2.36 15.27 -15.73
C ASP A 263 -1.31 16.16 -16.39
N ALA A 264 -0.56 16.92 -15.59
CA ALA A 264 0.53 17.77 -16.08
C ALA A 264 1.79 16.97 -16.46
N LYS A 265 1.91 15.72 -16.00
CA LYS A 265 3.09 14.86 -16.15
C LYS A 265 4.36 15.52 -15.61
N THR A 266 4.26 16.10 -14.44
CA THR A 266 5.37 16.78 -13.75
C THR A 266 5.72 16.07 -12.45
N LEU A 267 6.96 16.28 -12.00
CA LEU A 267 7.50 15.73 -10.76
C LEU A 267 8.19 16.84 -9.96
N THR A 268 7.82 16.94 -8.69
CA THR A 268 8.43 17.87 -7.73
C THR A 268 8.99 17.09 -6.56
N TRP A 269 10.32 17.14 -6.36
CA TRP A 269 10.97 16.48 -5.24
C TRP A 269 10.53 17.09 -3.90
N VAL A 270 10.23 16.22 -2.94
CA VAL A 270 9.88 16.65 -1.58
C VAL A 270 11.15 17.11 -0.86
N THR A 271 11.04 18.26 -0.20
CA THR A 271 12.08 18.84 0.67
C THR A 271 11.58 18.99 2.09
N GLY A 272 12.47 19.11 3.07
CA GLY A 272 12.11 19.33 4.49
C GLY A 272 11.78 18.06 5.27
N LEU A 273 11.85 16.87 4.68
CA LEU A 273 11.81 15.61 5.42
C LEU A 273 13.16 15.31 6.08
N PRO A 274 13.18 14.56 7.20
CA PRO A 274 14.40 14.00 7.76
C PRO A 274 15.11 13.07 6.78
N ASP A 275 16.41 12.87 6.99
CA ASP A 275 17.19 11.91 6.21
C ASP A 275 16.60 10.49 6.31
N ALA A 276 16.27 9.89 5.18
CA ALA A 276 15.66 8.58 5.08
C ALA A 276 16.52 7.45 5.70
N SER A 277 17.83 7.66 5.87
CA SER A 277 18.71 6.71 6.55
C SER A 277 18.54 6.72 8.08
N THR A 278 17.95 7.76 8.63
CA THR A 278 17.80 7.97 10.09
C THR A 278 16.37 7.75 10.58
N VAL A 279 15.41 7.59 9.68
CA VAL A 279 13.99 7.46 10.00
C VAL A 279 13.33 6.30 9.26
N SER A 280 12.11 6.00 9.67
CA SER A 280 11.19 5.09 9.01
C SER A 280 9.94 5.87 8.62
N PHE A 281 9.52 5.75 7.37
CA PHE A 281 8.28 6.33 6.86
C PHE A 281 7.14 5.32 6.98
N GLY A 282 6.04 5.76 7.58
CA GLY A 282 4.82 4.97 7.72
C GLY A 282 3.85 5.16 6.54
N TRP A 283 2.63 4.67 6.74
CA TRP A 283 1.52 4.81 5.80
C TRP A 283 0.77 6.09 6.14
N GLY A 284 0.74 7.03 5.19
CA GLY A 284 0.03 8.29 5.34
C GLY A 284 -1.30 8.32 4.60
N ASP A 285 -1.93 9.48 4.58
CA ASP A 285 -3.16 9.73 3.84
C ASP A 285 -3.15 11.13 3.24
N GLY A 286 -3.84 11.29 2.09
CA GLY A 286 -4.00 12.57 1.40
C GLY A 286 -5.27 13.29 1.83
N TYR A 287 -5.15 14.60 2.08
CA TYR A 287 -6.29 15.47 2.39
C TYR A 287 -5.97 16.95 2.12
N ALA A 288 -6.92 17.69 1.53
CA ALA A 288 -6.85 19.13 1.34
C ALA A 288 -5.50 19.60 0.73
N ASP A 289 -5.15 19.08 -0.43
CA ASP A 289 -3.93 19.37 -1.17
C ASP A 289 -2.62 19.15 -0.38
N ALA A 290 -2.65 18.19 0.54
CA ALA A 290 -1.47 17.77 1.28
C ALA A 290 -1.47 16.27 1.55
N TYR A 291 -0.28 15.69 1.71
CA TYR A 291 -0.11 14.33 2.21
C TYR A 291 0.45 14.36 3.63
N TYR A 292 -0.15 13.60 4.51
CA TYR A 292 0.24 13.50 5.92
C TYR A 292 1.03 12.22 6.13
N LEU A 293 2.34 12.37 6.29
CA LEU A 293 3.30 11.26 6.33
C LEU A 293 3.77 11.00 7.77
N PRO A 294 3.51 9.79 8.32
CA PRO A 294 4.09 9.39 9.59
C PRO A 294 5.60 9.14 9.48
N VAL A 295 6.36 9.71 10.39
CA VAL A 295 7.81 9.56 10.50
C VAL A 295 8.16 9.15 11.92
N ALA A 296 8.94 8.10 12.07
CA ALA A 296 9.37 7.58 13.38
C ALA A 296 10.81 7.05 13.32
N ALA A 297 11.34 6.66 14.46
CA ALA A 297 12.62 5.98 14.51
C ALA A 297 12.59 4.68 13.67
N PRO A 298 13.69 4.29 13.03
CA PRO A 298 13.75 3.03 12.33
C PRO A 298 13.44 1.89 13.31
N THR A 299 12.47 1.06 12.95
CA THR A 299 12.33 -0.21 13.66
C THR A 299 13.52 -1.08 13.30
N SER A 300 14.39 -1.36 14.25
CA SER A 300 15.49 -2.30 14.05
C SER A 300 14.90 -3.65 13.65
N MET A 301 14.94 -3.97 12.35
CA MET A 301 14.88 -5.36 11.96
C MET A 301 16.22 -5.96 12.41
N SER A 302 16.23 -6.65 13.54
CA SER A 302 17.40 -7.46 13.93
C SER A 302 17.63 -8.47 12.83
N GLY A 303 18.48 -8.10 11.86
CA GLY A 303 18.98 -8.96 10.83
C GLY A 303 19.92 -9.95 11.48
N GLY A 304 19.46 -11.18 11.69
CA GLY A 304 20.36 -12.29 11.79
C GLY A 304 21.09 -12.40 10.45
N SER A 305 22.39 -12.07 10.42
CA SER A 305 23.28 -12.44 9.34
C SER A 305 23.39 -13.97 9.34
N GLY A 306 22.64 -14.60 8.47
CA GLY A 306 22.72 -16.02 8.17
C GLY A 306 22.86 -16.18 6.67
N SER A 307 24.11 -16.34 6.18
CA SER A 307 24.36 -16.87 4.86
C SER A 307 23.85 -18.32 4.84
N GLY A 308 22.76 -18.57 4.12
CA GLY A 308 22.19 -19.89 3.97
C GLY A 308 21.22 -19.90 2.79
N SER A 309 21.64 -20.52 1.70
CA SER A 309 20.80 -20.88 0.58
C SER A 309 19.71 -21.85 1.07
N GLY A 310 18.44 -21.46 0.94
CA GLY A 310 17.31 -22.34 1.29
C GLY A 310 16.20 -21.54 1.97
N GLY A 311 15.15 -21.25 1.22
CA GLY A 311 14.04 -20.43 1.65
C GLY A 311 13.28 -20.94 2.87
N SER A 312 13.69 -20.54 4.04
CA SER A 312 12.87 -20.61 5.24
C SER A 312 12.74 -19.21 5.83
N TRP A 313 11.54 -18.65 5.71
CA TRP A 313 11.15 -17.35 6.25
C TRP A 313 10.90 -17.46 7.76
N ASN A 314 11.96 -17.79 8.53
CA ASN A 314 11.89 -17.78 10.00
C ASN A 314 12.18 -16.36 10.52
N HIS A 315 11.18 -15.52 10.61
CA HIS A 315 11.19 -14.38 11.53
C HIS A 315 10.44 -14.79 12.80
N GLY A 316 11.12 -15.44 13.71
CA GLY A 316 10.62 -15.60 15.07
C GLY A 316 10.33 -14.21 15.65
N ALA A 317 9.12 -13.99 16.11
CA ALA A 317 8.81 -12.89 16.99
C ALA A 317 9.56 -13.12 18.30
N LYS A 318 10.81 -12.67 18.37
CA LYS A 318 11.41 -12.38 19.66
C LYS A 318 10.63 -11.18 20.19
N SER A 319 10.13 -11.30 21.41
CA SER A 319 9.68 -10.15 22.19
C SER A 319 10.69 -9.04 21.93
N VAL A 320 10.23 -7.94 21.37
CA VAL A 320 11.07 -6.74 21.19
C VAL A 320 11.24 -6.19 22.60
N THR A 321 12.20 -6.75 23.33
CA THR A 321 12.86 -5.98 24.37
C THR A 321 13.47 -4.82 23.61
N ARG A 322 12.92 -3.65 23.85
CA ARG A 322 13.28 -2.35 23.31
C ARG A 322 14.80 -2.22 23.36
N ALA A 323 15.50 -2.57 22.28
CA ALA A 323 16.87 -2.13 22.10
C ALA A 323 16.77 -0.61 22.03
N GLU A 324 17.41 0.08 22.95
CA GLU A 324 17.53 1.53 22.89
C GLU A 324 18.07 1.88 21.52
N SER A 325 17.20 2.46 20.68
CA SER A 325 17.62 2.97 19.40
C SER A 325 18.52 4.15 19.72
N THR A 326 19.74 4.13 19.19
CA THR A 326 20.70 5.24 19.30
C THR A 326 20.23 6.51 18.61
N TYR A 327 19.08 6.47 17.92
CA TYR A 327 18.44 7.60 17.26
C TYR A 327 17.19 8.01 18.07
N SER A 328 17.30 9.15 18.74
CA SER A 328 16.17 9.82 19.38
C SER A 328 15.37 10.56 18.30
N VAL A 329 14.51 9.85 17.57
CA VAL A 329 13.56 10.46 16.62
C VAL A 329 12.20 10.54 17.31
N THR A 330 11.74 11.75 17.53
CA THR A 330 10.37 11.98 18.02
C THR A 330 9.37 11.61 16.92
N PRO A 331 8.45 10.68 17.15
CA PRO A 331 7.44 10.33 16.16
C PRO A 331 6.63 11.58 15.74
N THR A 332 6.60 11.86 14.45
CA THR A 332 6.04 13.11 13.94
C THR A 332 5.26 12.82 12.65
N ILE A 333 4.08 13.40 12.51
CA ILE A 333 3.40 13.49 11.22
C ILE A 333 3.94 14.73 10.51
N TYR A 334 4.45 14.54 9.30
CA TYR A 334 4.82 15.63 8.40
C TYR A 334 3.69 15.91 7.43
N LYS A 335 3.38 17.19 7.23
CA LYS A 335 2.50 17.65 6.17
C LYS A 335 3.35 18.00 4.96
N ILE A 336 3.11 17.32 3.83
CA ILE A 336 3.74 17.58 2.54
C ILE A 336 2.74 18.35 1.69
N ASP A 337 3.05 19.57 1.32
CA ASP A 337 2.23 20.38 0.42
C ASP A 337 2.29 19.82 -1.00
N ALA A 338 1.14 19.53 -1.59
CA ALA A 338 1.06 18.88 -2.89
C ALA A 338 1.38 19.79 -4.08
N THR A 339 1.53 21.10 -3.86
CA THR A 339 1.88 22.06 -4.91
C THR A 339 3.37 22.35 -4.91
N THR A 340 3.94 22.57 -3.73
CA THR A 340 5.33 23.00 -3.58
C THR A 340 6.29 21.83 -3.29
N GLY A 341 5.80 20.68 -2.85
CA GLY A 341 6.62 19.58 -2.37
C GLY A 341 7.31 19.87 -1.02
N VAL A 342 6.97 20.95 -0.34
CA VAL A 342 7.60 21.28 0.96
C VAL A 342 6.93 20.48 2.07
N ALA A 343 7.75 19.73 2.82
CA ALA A 343 7.33 19.03 4.02
C ALA A 343 7.62 19.88 5.27
N SER A 344 6.70 19.90 6.22
CA SER A 344 6.86 20.53 7.51
C SER A 344 6.28 19.67 8.63
N PRO A 345 6.85 19.70 9.84
CA PRO A 345 6.25 19.04 11.00
C PRO A 345 4.83 19.55 11.24
N PHE A 346 3.89 18.62 11.36
CA PHE A 346 2.48 18.96 11.60
C PHE A 346 2.04 18.57 13.02
N MET A 347 2.43 17.37 13.47
CA MET A 347 2.04 16.87 14.78
C MET A 347 3.10 15.92 15.32
N THR A 348 3.49 16.10 16.57
CA THR A 348 4.46 15.24 17.28
C THR A 348 3.79 14.40 18.36
N PHE A 349 4.35 13.24 18.62
CA PHE A 349 3.89 12.28 19.64
C PHE A 349 4.93 12.10 20.72
N GLY A 350 4.56 11.46 21.83
CA GLY A 350 5.48 11.19 22.92
C GLY A 350 6.65 10.30 22.52
N ASN A 351 7.78 10.46 23.19
CA ASN A 351 8.95 9.62 22.96
C ASN A 351 8.63 8.16 23.27
N GLY A 352 8.87 7.30 22.31
CA GLY A 352 8.68 5.87 22.43
C GLY A 352 7.42 5.32 21.78
N ASP A 353 6.59 6.17 21.20
CA ASP A 353 5.44 5.73 20.43
C ASP A 353 5.88 5.22 19.04
N LEU A 354 5.22 4.17 18.56
CA LEU A 354 5.41 3.67 17.21
C LEU A 354 4.31 4.27 16.31
N LEU A 355 4.70 5.16 15.43
CA LEU A 355 3.80 5.77 14.46
C LEU A 355 3.96 5.04 13.12
N LYS A 356 3.07 4.08 12.83
CA LYS A 356 3.15 3.23 11.63
C LYS A 356 2.24 3.71 10.50
N ALA A 357 1.06 4.19 10.84
CA ALA A 357 0.08 4.62 9.87
C ALA A 357 -0.84 5.69 10.45
N ILE A 358 -1.38 6.53 9.58
CA ILE A 358 -2.47 7.44 9.86
C ILE A 358 -3.55 7.31 8.79
N THR A 359 -4.77 7.60 9.16
CA THR A 359 -5.90 7.71 8.26
C THR A 359 -6.70 8.93 8.65
N ILE A 360 -7.06 9.75 7.67
CA ILE A 360 -7.87 10.93 7.88
C ILE A 360 -9.33 10.55 7.70
N LEU A 361 -10.09 10.70 8.77
CA LEU A 361 -11.53 10.49 8.74
C LEU A 361 -12.16 11.74 8.11
N LYS A 362 -12.80 11.57 6.96
CA LYS A 362 -13.67 12.62 6.42
C LYS A 362 -14.92 12.68 7.29
N GLN A 363 -15.20 13.84 7.85
CA GLN A 363 -16.48 14.13 8.51
C GLN A 363 -17.57 14.34 7.46
#